data_a4282183a1e4f8b783ac7ccdcf3f57d7
#
_entry.id   a4282183a1e4f8b783ac7ccdcf3f57d7
#
_cell.length_a   1.000
_cell.length_b   1.000
_cell.length_c   1.000
_cell.angle_alpha   90.00
_cell.angle_beta   90.00
_cell.angle_gamma   90.00
#
_symmetry.space_group_name_H-M   'P 1'
#
loop_
_entity.id
_entity.type
_entity.pdbx_description
1 polymer ?
#
loop_
_entity_poly.entity_id
_entity_poly.type
_entity_poly.pdbx_seq_one_letter_code
_entity_poly.pdbx_strand_id
1 'polypeptide(L)'
;MGTVAIIYRVMPDGVEVNIKELQDKIETAIPTGAKLQGMMVKDVAFGIKAILMRILVPDKVGGGLPDLIEKNIGEIPGVASVEAIEQTLTQD
;
A
#
# COMPACT_ATOMS: atom_id res chain seq x y z
N MET A 1 23.53 5.19 -1.01
CA MET A 1 22.23 5.16 -0.36
C MET A 1 21.15 5.04 -1.39
N GLY A 2 20.25 4.16 -1.18
CA GLY A 2 19.19 3.93 -2.13
C GLY A 2 17.84 3.99 -1.48
N THR A 3 16.86 4.04 -2.34
CA THR A 3 15.46 4.00 -1.94
C THR A 3 14.81 2.83 -2.65
N VAL A 4 13.98 2.10 -1.95
CA VAL A 4 13.22 1.01 -2.56
C VAL A 4 11.80 1.50 -2.81
N ALA A 5 11.34 1.36 -4.03
CA ALA A 5 9.95 1.65 -4.38
C ALA A 5 9.19 0.34 -4.37
N ILE A 6 8.13 0.29 -3.58
CA ILE A 6 7.32 -0.92 -3.45
C ILE A 6 5.93 -0.60 -3.96
N ILE A 7 5.43 -1.46 -4.84
CA ILE A 7 4.04 -1.36 -5.29
C ILE A 7 3.24 -2.38 -4.48
N TYR A 8 2.29 -1.87 -3.72
CA TYR A 8 1.38 -2.70 -2.93
C TYR A 8 0.02 -2.73 -3.59
N ARG A 9 -0.60 -3.89 -3.55
CA ARG A 9 -1.98 -4.03 -3.99
C ARG A 9 -2.84 -4.30 -2.78
N VAL A 10 -3.82 -3.43 -2.57
CA VAL A 10 -4.77 -3.55 -1.47
C VAL A 10 -6.11 -3.99 -2.04
N MET A 11 -6.61 -5.11 -1.55
CA MET A 11 -7.91 -5.62 -1.98
C MET A 11 -8.96 -5.30 -0.92
N PRO A 12 -10.09 -4.73 -1.32
CA PRO A 12 -11.16 -4.47 -0.37
C PRO A 12 -11.89 -5.76 0.00
N ASP A 13 -12.63 -5.68 1.10
CA ASP A 13 -13.34 -6.82 1.65
C ASP A 13 -14.59 -7.18 0.85
N GLY A 14 -15.06 -6.29 0.01
CA GLY A 14 -16.23 -6.53 -0.81
C GLY A 14 -16.53 -5.34 -1.69
N VAL A 15 -17.54 -5.49 -2.54
CA VAL A 15 -17.90 -4.43 -3.48
C VAL A 15 -18.54 -3.23 -2.80
N GLU A 16 -19.05 -3.43 -1.60
CA GLU A 16 -19.72 -2.35 -0.85
C GLU A 16 -18.74 -1.43 -0.14
N VAL A 17 -17.44 -1.76 -0.14
CA VAL A 17 -16.45 -0.92 0.53
C VAL A 17 -16.28 0.37 -0.25
N ASN A 18 -16.33 1.50 0.48
CA ASN A 18 -16.12 2.80 -0.13
C ASN A 18 -14.63 3.00 -0.39
N ILE A 19 -14.26 2.98 -1.65
CA ILE A 19 -12.85 3.01 -2.05
C ILE A 19 -12.20 4.33 -1.65
N LYS A 20 -12.91 5.44 -1.80
CA LYS A 20 -12.33 6.73 -1.45
C LYS A 20 -12.04 6.83 0.05
N GLU A 21 -12.96 6.38 0.88
CA GLU A 21 -12.72 6.35 2.31
C GLU A 21 -11.55 5.44 2.65
N LEU A 22 -11.46 4.32 1.95
CA LEU A 22 -10.37 3.38 2.19
C LEU A 22 -9.03 4.02 1.83
N GLN A 23 -8.98 4.75 0.71
CA GLN A 23 -7.77 5.46 0.34
C GLN A 23 -7.35 6.47 1.39
N ASP A 24 -8.32 7.22 1.94
CA ASP A 24 -8.02 8.19 2.98
C ASP A 24 -7.45 7.51 4.23
N LYS A 25 -8.01 6.40 4.62
CA LYS A 25 -7.53 5.65 5.78
C LYS A 25 -6.14 5.09 5.54
N ILE A 26 -5.87 4.62 4.33
CA ILE A 26 -4.56 4.12 3.99
C ILE A 26 -3.51 5.22 4.12
N GLU A 27 -3.82 6.42 3.67
CA GLU A 27 -2.88 7.53 3.77
C GLU A 27 -2.47 7.78 5.21
N THR A 28 -3.42 7.70 6.14
CA THR A 28 -3.12 7.95 7.54
C THR A 28 -2.41 6.77 8.21
N ALA A 29 -2.40 5.61 7.57
CA ALA A 29 -1.79 4.41 8.12
C ALA A 29 -0.34 4.23 7.70
N ILE A 30 0.17 5.07 6.81
CA ILE A 30 1.55 4.97 6.35
C ILE A 30 2.49 5.34 7.49
N PRO A 31 3.40 4.45 7.89
CA PRO A 31 4.27 4.75 9.03
C PRO A 31 5.31 5.79 8.71
N THR A 32 5.85 6.41 9.76
CA THR A 32 6.96 7.35 9.62
C THR A 32 8.15 6.63 9.00
N GLY A 33 8.79 7.27 8.05
CA GLY A 33 9.92 6.70 7.34
C GLY A 33 9.56 6.16 5.98
N ALA A 34 8.28 5.91 5.72
CA ALA A 34 7.80 5.52 4.41
C ALA A 34 7.11 6.71 3.76
N LYS A 35 7.19 6.79 2.44
CA LYS A 35 6.61 7.90 1.71
C LYS A 35 5.68 7.38 0.64
N LEU A 36 4.40 7.72 0.77
CA LEU A 36 3.42 7.37 -0.24
C LEU A 36 3.56 8.31 -1.42
N GLN A 37 3.84 7.76 -2.60
CA GLN A 37 4.03 8.56 -3.80
C GLN A 37 2.76 8.70 -4.61
N GLY A 38 1.88 7.73 -4.54
CA GLY A 38 0.64 7.80 -5.30
C GLY A 38 -0.20 6.57 -5.11
N MET A 39 -1.45 6.69 -5.49
CA MET A 39 -2.42 5.60 -5.46
C MET A 39 -3.16 5.56 -6.77
N MET A 40 -3.55 4.37 -7.18
CA MET A 40 -4.34 4.16 -8.38
C MET A 40 -5.40 3.13 -8.07
N VAL A 41 -6.60 3.35 -8.54
CA VAL A 41 -7.68 2.38 -8.39
C VAL A 41 -7.81 1.62 -9.70
N LYS A 42 -7.85 0.31 -9.61
CA LYS A 42 -7.91 -0.54 -10.78
C LYS A 42 -9.04 -1.55 -10.64
N ASP A 43 -9.86 -1.67 -11.68
CA ASP A 43 -10.90 -2.69 -11.69
C ASP A 43 -10.26 -4.07 -11.81
N VAL A 44 -10.71 -4.99 -10.97
CA VAL A 44 -10.19 -6.35 -11.00
C VAL A 44 -11.21 -7.27 -11.66
N ALA A 45 -12.31 -7.56 -10.98
CA ALA A 45 -13.34 -8.47 -11.48
C ALA A 45 -14.56 -8.34 -10.60
N PHE A 46 -15.72 -8.62 -11.17
CA PHE A 46 -16.99 -8.69 -10.42
C PHE A 46 -17.29 -7.43 -9.63
N GLY A 47 -16.90 -6.26 -10.16
CA GLY A 47 -17.16 -4.99 -9.49
C GLY A 47 -16.19 -4.66 -8.37
N ILE A 48 -15.19 -5.49 -8.12
CA ILE A 48 -14.19 -5.24 -7.08
C ILE A 48 -13.09 -4.38 -7.66
N LYS A 49 -12.67 -3.38 -6.88
CA LYS A 49 -11.61 -2.46 -7.28
C LYS A 49 -10.43 -2.60 -6.33
N ALA A 50 -9.25 -2.82 -6.90
CA ALA A 50 -8.03 -2.89 -6.10
C ALA A 50 -7.40 -1.51 -6.05
N ILE A 51 -6.69 -1.23 -4.96
CA ILE A 51 -5.92 -0.01 -4.82
C ILE A 51 -4.44 -0.38 -4.97
N LEU A 52 -3.78 0.26 -5.92
CA LEU A 52 -2.34 0.10 -6.10
C LEU A 52 -1.67 1.32 -5.52
N MET A 53 -0.62 1.09 -4.73
CA MET A 53 0.10 2.17 -4.08
C MET A 53 1.58 2.04 -4.35
N ARG A 54 2.23 3.16 -4.60
CA ARG A 54 3.69 3.18 -4.70
C ARG A 54 4.23 3.86 -3.46
N ILE A 55 5.02 3.12 -2.69
CA ILE A 55 5.57 3.61 -1.43
C ILE A 55 7.08 3.52 -1.49
N LEU A 56 7.75 4.59 -1.08
CA LEU A 56 9.21 4.62 -1.01
C LEU A 56 9.65 4.36 0.41
N VAL A 57 10.62 3.47 0.56
CA VAL A 57 11.24 3.20 1.86
C VAL A 57 12.75 3.26 1.69
N PRO A 58 13.48 3.69 2.74
CA PRO A 58 14.94 3.72 2.65
C PRO A 58 15.49 2.30 2.56
N ASP A 59 16.47 2.13 1.69
CA ASP A 59 17.10 0.83 1.48
C ASP A 59 17.88 0.38 2.72
N LYS A 60 18.44 1.33 3.45
CA LYS A 60 19.32 1.03 4.59
C LYS A 60 18.59 0.60 5.83
N VAL A 61 17.34 0.96 5.97
CA VAL A 61 16.60 0.61 7.18
C VAL A 61 16.28 -0.87 7.10
N GLY A 62 16.69 -1.61 8.11
CA GLY A 62 16.44 -3.05 8.11
C GLY A 62 14.98 -3.36 7.89
N GLY A 63 14.68 -4.59 7.62
CA GLY A 63 13.44 -5.06 7.04
C GLY A 63 12.14 -4.84 7.77
N GLY A 64 12.09 -4.01 8.82
CA GLY A 64 10.86 -3.86 9.58
C GLY A 64 9.80 -2.95 8.95
N LEU A 65 10.23 -2.00 8.12
CA LEU A 65 9.30 -1.00 7.62
C LEU A 65 8.27 -1.55 6.63
N PRO A 66 8.66 -2.38 5.66
CA PRO A 66 7.65 -2.99 4.79
C PRO A 66 6.65 -3.85 5.56
N ASP A 67 7.11 -4.61 6.55
CA ASP A 67 6.20 -5.41 7.37
C ASP A 67 5.22 -4.52 8.13
N LEU A 68 5.69 -3.39 8.64
CA LEU A 68 4.85 -2.46 9.37
C LEU A 68 3.80 -1.83 8.45
N ILE A 69 4.17 -1.51 7.21
CA ILE A 69 3.21 -1.00 6.23
C ILE A 69 2.11 -2.02 6.01
N GLU A 70 2.47 -3.27 5.78
CA GLU A 70 1.49 -4.32 5.53
C GLU A 70 0.59 -4.52 6.73
N LYS A 71 1.17 -4.49 7.92
CA LYS A 71 0.39 -4.66 9.14
C LYS A 71 -0.60 -3.52 9.33
N ASN A 72 -0.12 -2.29 9.22
CA ASN A 72 -0.97 -1.13 9.45
C ASN A 72 -2.13 -1.08 8.46
N ILE A 73 -1.85 -1.34 7.19
CA ILE A 73 -2.89 -1.28 6.18
C ILE A 73 -3.83 -2.47 6.32
N GLY A 74 -3.28 -3.65 6.62
CA GLY A 74 -4.10 -4.84 6.78
C GLY A 74 -5.08 -4.77 7.95
N GLU A 75 -4.81 -3.91 8.93
CA GLU A 75 -5.69 -3.75 10.08
C GLU A 75 -6.83 -2.76 9.83
N ILE A 76 -6.83 -2.07 8.70
CA ILE A 76 -7.88 -1.11 8.39
C ILE A 76 -9.18 -1.87 8.08
N PRO A 77 -10.30 -1.51 8.73
CA PRO A 77 -11.58 -2.14 8.39
C PRO A 77 -11.90 -1.94 6.91
N GLY A 78 -12.28 -3.01 6.26
CA GLY A 78 -12.58 -2.97 4.84
C GLY A 78 -11.47 -3.49 3.94
N VAL A 79 -10.29 -3.79 4.51
CA VAL A 79 -9.17 -4.36 3.76
C VAL A 79 -9.18 -5.86 3.93
N ALA A 80 -9.24 -6.60 2.82
CA ALA A 80 -9.16 -8.04 2.83
C ALA A 80 -7.71 -8.52 2.78
N SER A 81 -6.88 -7.87 1.96
CA SER A 81 -5.49 -8.27 1.84
C SER A 81 -4.62 -7.12 1.37
N VAL A 82 -3.35 -7.20 1.72
CA VAL A 82 -2.30 -6.26 1.26
C VAL A 82 -1.15 -7.11 0.78
N GLU A 83 -0.67 -6.80 -0.42
CA GLU A 83 0.34 -7.64 -1.04
C GLU A 83 1.35 -6.77 -1.80
N ALA A 84 2.64 -7.02 -1.58
CA ALA A 84 3.67 -6.35 -2.36
C ALA A 84 3.80 -7.08 -3.70
N ILE A 85 3.51 -6.40 -4.78
CA ILE A 85 3.53 -7.03 -6.10
C ILE A 85 4.77 -6.66 -6.91
N GLU A 86 5.50 -5.63 -6.48
CA GLU A 86 6.70 -5.23 -7.20
C GLU A 86 7.60 -4.44 -6.26
N GLN A 87 8.91 -4.67 -6.34
CA GLN A 87 9.89 -3.89 -5.60
C GLN A 87 11.00 -3.51 -6.55
N THR A 88 11.38 -2.25 -6.53
CA THR A 88 12.42 -1.73 -7.40
C THR A 88 13.35 -0.85 -6.61
N LEU A 89 14.65 -1.09 -6.73
CA LEU A 89 15.64 -0.22 -6.11
C LEU A 89 15.79 1.01 -6.99
N THR A 90 15.61 2.18 -6.40
CA THR A 90 15.77 3.44 -7.11
C THR A 90 17.01 4.15 -6.57
N GLN A 91 17.53 5.05 -7.38
CA GLN A 91 18.66 5.87 -6.97
C GLN A 91 18.22 7.31 -6.88
N ASP A 92 18.44 7.88 -5.73
CA ASP A 92 18.13 9.30 -5.48
C ASP A 92 19.35 10.00 -4.99
#